data_ae473a4effb1b22288ba8c78f17f5542
#
_entry.id   ae473a4effb1b22288ba8c78f17f5542
#
_cell.length_a   1.000
_cell.length_b   1.000
_cell.length_c   1.000
_cell.angle_alpha   90.00
_cell.angle_beta   90.00
_cell.angle_gamma   90.00
#
_symmetry.space_group_name_H-M   'P 1'
#
loop_
_entity.id
_entity.type
_entity.pdbx_description
1 polymer ?
#
loop_
_entity_poly.entity_id
_entity_poly.type
_entity_poly.pdbx_seq_one_letter_code
_entity_poly.pdbx_strand_id
1 'polypeptide(L)'
;MSTQPVSTSPAISRLLSKSIDYAGLFPPASLPLSETIEMFKRYLRGRESWIVSSIVLPIDRLAEAAGSLDDTPFHLTAIPRRTEDSHEWLGRLQEDCNHLRSFLATHPQVAIQALEIALPKSDAASEIAKQVEELVPLVNEHRVFLELPPGESCFRDELAATIAALQRNRLSLWGIKLRLGGTVPDAFPSIALVADVLATVRDNQVPIKFTAGLHHPLRHWNNDLGVHMHGFINVLMAAMFAHACRLPPKNIETILADERSKDFLFNGNVARWLDLPIRTELIEDLRRLIVGFGTCSVNEPLDDLRTLGWVD
;
A
#
# COMPACT_ATOMS: atom_id res chain seq x y z
N MET A 1 -40.76 -5.13 1.35
CA MET A 1 -39.66 -5.14 2.32
C MET A 1 -38.92 -3.82 2.14
N SER A 2 -39.02 -2.93 3.12
CA SER A 2 -38.35 -1.62 3.08
C SER A 2 -36.86 -1.86 3.33
N THR A 3 -36.03 -1.76 2.29
CA THR A 3 -34.58 -1.74 2.43
C THR A 3 -34.23 -0.39 3.06
N GLN A 4 -33.96 -0.37 4.35
CA GLN A 4 -33.28 0.77 4.96
C GLN A 4 -31.93 0.95 4.24
N PRO A 5 -31.50 2.20 3.95
CA PRO A 5 -30.17 2.43 3.38
C PRO A 5 -29.14 1.78 4.31
N VAL A 6 -28.25 0.98 3.75
CA VAL A 6 -27.16 0.34 4.48
C VAL A 6 -26.20 1.45 4.86
N SER A 7 -26.27 1.94 6.10
CA SER A 7 -25.29 2.90 6.61
C SER A 7 -23.93 2.23 6.69
N THR A 8 -22.90 2.84 6.10
CA THR A 8 -21.51 2.38 6.20
C THR A 8 -21.13 2.11 7.66
N SER A 9 -20.82 0.86 8.00
CA SER A 9 -20.54 0.52 9.41
C SER A 9 -19.22 1.14 9.90
N PRO A 10 -19.10 1.49 11.19
CA PRO A 10 -17.83 1.97 11.75
C PRO A 10 -16.67 1.00 11.51
N ALA A 11 -16.89 -0.31 11.50
CA ALA A 11 -15.85 -1.29 11.29
C ALA A 11 -15.19 -1.18 9.92
N ILE A 12 -15.98 -1.12 8.84
CA ILE A 12 -15.43 -0.97 7.48
C ILE A 12 -14.85 0.45 7.28
N SER A 13 -15.50 1.47 7.85
CA SER A 13 -15.00 2.85 7.80
C SER A 13 -13.61 2.97 8.43
N ARG A 14 -13.38 2.36 9.60
CA ARG A 14 -12.07 2.38 10.28
C ARG A 14 -11.03 1.56 9.53
N LEU A 15 -11.42 0.40 8.96
CA LEU A 15 -10.53 -0.43 8.17
C LEU A 15 -10.01 0.32 6.94
N LEU A 16 -10.89 1.05 6.24
CA LEU A 16 -10.60 1.67 4.95
C LEU A 16 -10.34 3.18 5.01
N SER A 17 -10.52 3.85 6.15
CA SER A 17 -10.26 5.29 6.27
C SER A 17 -8.82 5.62 5.84
N LYS A 18 -8.69 6.53 4.85
CA LYS A 18 -7.37 6.95 4.35
C LYS A 18 -6.47 5.77 3.97
N SER A 19 -7.03 4.74 3.33
CA SER A 19 -6.28 3.53 2.96
C SER A 19 -5.83 3.50 1.51
N ILE A 20 -6.40 4.33 0.63
CA ILE A 20 -6.06 4.35 -0.79
C ILE A 20 -5.07 5.46 -1.09
N ASP A 21 -3.91 5.08 -1.63
CA ASP A 21 -3.03 6.00 -2.34
C ASP A 21 -3.34 5.91 -3.83
N TYR A 22 -3.85 7.02 -4.37
CA TYR A 22 -4.30 7.08 -5.74
C TYR A 22 -3.14 7.15 -6.73
N ALA A 23 -3.04 6.17 -7.60
CA ALA A 23 -1.92 5.93 -8.51
C ALA A 23 -2.37 5.96 -9.99
N GLY A 24 -3.23 6.90 -10.40
CA GLY A 24 -3.84 6.97 -11.73
C GLY A 24 -2.86 7.05 -12.90
N LEU A 25 -1.61 7.51 -12.68
CA LEU A 25 -0.54 7.49 -13.66
C LEU A 25 -0.08 6.09 -14.08
N PHE A 26 -0.34 5.11 -13.22
CA PHE A 26 0.22 3.76 -13.39
C PHE A 26 -0.78 2.82 -14.07
N PRO A 27 -0.28 1.76 -14.74
CA PRO A 27 -1.14 0.73 -15.31
C PRO A 27 -2.08 0.09 -14.25
N PRO A 28 -3.27 -0.35 -14.68
CA PRO A 28 -3.80 -0.33 -16.04
C PRO A 28 -4.41 1.01 -16.48
N ALA A 29 -4.69 1.97 -15.57
CA ALA A 29 -5.34 3.24 -15.92
C ALA A 29 -4.48 4.12 -16.81
N SER A 30 -3.18 4.25 -16.50
CA SER A 30 -2.18 5.01 -17.31
C SER A 30 -2.66 6.39 -17.78
N LEU A 31 -3.33 7.12 -16.88
CA LEU A 31 -3.87 8.44 -17.19
C LEU A 31 -2.76 9.49 -17.41
N PRO A 32 -2.99 10.52 -18.24
CA PRO A 32 -2.12 11.69 -18.29
C PRO A 32 -1.96 12.33 -16.91
N LEU A 33 -0.80 12.95 -16.65
CA LEU A 33 -0.51 13.55 -15.33
C LEU A 33 -1.53 14.61 -14.92
N SER A 34 -1.90 15.51 -15.82
CA SER A 34 -2.91 16.56 -15.57
C SER A 34 -4.27 15.95 -15.20
N GLU A 35 -4.70 14.92 -15.93
CA GLU A 35 -5.96 14.23 -15.64
C GLU A 35 -5.90 13.49 -14.30
N THR A 36 -4.77 12.84 -13.99
CA THR A 36 -4.56 12.18 -12.70
C THR A 36 -4.68 13.19 -11.54
N ILE A 37 -4.08 14.37 -11.66
CA ILE A 37 -4.16 15.41 -10.62
C ILE A 37 -5.60 15.93 -10.49
N GLU A 38 -6.29 16.19 -11.59
CA GLU A 38 -7.68 16.67 -11.56
C GLU A 38 -8.64 15.62 -10.97
N MET A 39 -8.45 14.34 -11.30
CA MET A 39 -9.23 13.26 -10.69
C MET A 39 -8.97 13.17 -9.18
N PHE A 40 -7.71 13.28 -8.76
CA PHE A 40 -7.36 13.28 -7.34
C PHE A 40 -8.02 14.44 -6.58
N LYS A 41 -8.01 15.65 -7.14
CA LYS A 41 -8.71 16.81 -6.56
C LYS A 41 -10.22 16.56 -6.44
N ARG A 42 -10.83 15.91 -7.42
CA ARG A 42 -12.25 15.51 -7.35
C ARG A 42 -12.51 14.56 -6.20
N TYR A 43 -11.65 13.54 -6.02
CA TYR A 43 -11.76 12.61 -4.89
C TYR A 43 -11.61 13.30 -3.54
N LEU A 44 -10.69 14.26 -3.40
CA LEU A 44 -10.53 15.01 -2.16
C LEU A 44 -11.77 15.87 -1.79
N ARG A 45 -12.48 16.39 -2.81
CA ARG A 45 -13.68 17.21 -2.63
C ARG A 45 -14.97 16.38 -2.60
N GLY A 46 -14.92 15.14 -3.05
CA GLY A 46 -16.05 14.23 -3.19
C GLY A 46 -16.34 13.40 -1.93
N ARG A 47 -17.32 12.52 -2.08
CA ARG A 47 -17.70 11.55 -1.05
C ARG A 47 -16.59 10.53 -0.79
N GLU A 48 -15.68 10.37 -1.73
CA GLU A 48 -14.55 9.44 -1.70
C GLU A 48 -13.42 9.92 -0.78
N SER A 49 -13.47 11.18 -0.32
CA SER A 49 -12.39 11.81 0.47
C SER A 49 -12.03 11.04 1.75
N TRP A 50 -12.96 10.30 2.32
CA TRP A 50 -12.73 9.52 3.53
C TRP A 50 -11.75 8.35 3.33
N ILE A 51 -11.74 7.73 2.15
CA ILE A 51 -10.91 6.56 1.84
C ILE A 51 -9.56 6.92 1.22
N VAL A 52 -9.47 8.08 0.55
CA VAL A 52 -8.27 8.54 -0.17
C VAL A 52 -7.26 9.14 0.80
N SER A 53 -6.03 8.64 0.77
CA SER A 53 -4.90 9.09 1.59
C SER A 53 -4.03 10.11 0.85
N SER A 54 -3.43 9.71 -0.26
CA SER A 54 -2.47 10.51 -1.02
C SER A 54 -2.59 10.29 -2.53
N ILE A 55 -1.92 11.14 -3.30
CA ILE A 55 -1.62 10.86 -4.71
C ILE A 55 -0.21 10.30 -4.83
N VAL A 56 -0.02 9.33 -5.73
CA VAL A 56 1.29 8.71 -5.99
C VAL A 56 1.90 9.33 -7.24
N LEU A 57 3.03 10.01 -7.09
CA LEU A 57 3.73 10.64 -8.22
C LEU A 57 5.23 10.30 -8.23
N PRO A 58 5.79 10.04 -9.43
CA PRO A 58 7.24 9.99 -9.61
C PRO A 58 7.88 11.36 -9.34
N ILE A 59 9.01 11.39 -8.67
CA ILE A 59 9.70 12.65 -8.29
C ILE A 59 10.14 13.43 -9.53
N ASP A 60 10.59 12.77 -10.57
CA ASP A 60 10.99 13.37 -11.84
C ASP A 60 9.84 14.02 -12.64
N ARG A 61 8.58 13.71 -12.26
CA ARG A 61 7.38 14.32 -12.85
C ARG A 61 6.82 15.51 -12.04
N LEU A 62 7.42 15.85 -10.88
CA LEU A 62 6.88 16.91 -10.01
C LEU A 62 6.95 18.31 -10.65
N ALA A 63 8.00 18.60 -11.42
CA ALA A 63 8.10 19.87 -12.17
C ALA A 63 6.96 20.04 -13.19
N GLU A 64 6.58 18.97 -13.87
CA GLU A 64 5.43 18.94 -14.79
C GLU A 64 4.10 19.06 -14.01
N ALA A 65 4.00 18.37 -12.86
CA ALA A 65 2.83 18.42 -12.01
C ALA A 65 2.51 19.83 -11.49
N ALA A 66 3.53 20.65 -11.24
CA ALA A 66 3.39 22.00 -10.70
C ALA A 66 2.41 22.87 -11.50
N GLY A 67 2.38 22.74 -12.84
CA GLY A 67 1.44 23.47 -13.70
C GLY A 67 -0.04 23.10 -13.53
N SER A 68 -0.33 21.98 -12.90
CA SER A 68 -1.70 21.48 -12.63
C SER A 68 -2.10 21.62 -11.17
N LEU A 69 -1.22 22.12 -10.30
CA LEU A 69 -1.51 22.31 -8.88
C LEU A 69 -2.16 23.68 -8.64
N ASP A 70 -3.07 23.69 -7.67
CA ASP A 70 -3.64 24.88 -7.07
C ASP A 70 -3.31 24.91 -5.56
N ASP A 71 -3.89 25.84 -4.82
CA ASP A 71 -3.66 25.96 -3.37
C ASP A 71 -4.36 24.87 -2.52
N THR A 72 -4.98 23.88 -3.15
CA THR A 72 -5.63 22.79 -2.42
C THR A 72 -4.58 21.95 -1.67
N PRO A 73 -4.65 21.87 -0.32
CA PRO A 73 -3.73 21.03 0.43
C PRO A 73 -3.92 19.55 0.10
N PHE A 74 -2.83 18.83 -0.08
CA PHE A 74 -2.87 17.40 -0.31
C PHE A 74 -1.60 16.66 0.16
N HIS A 75 -1.74 15.35 0.29
CA HIS A 75 -0.64 14.45 0.64
C HIS A 75 -0.07 13.78 -0.62
N LEU A 76 1.25 13.75 -0.68
CA LEU A 76 2.01 13.13 -1.76
C LEU A 76 2.73 11.89 -1.25
N THR A 77 2.51 10.76 -1.91
CA THR A 77 3.41 9.61 -1.86
C THR A 77 4.37 9.72 -3.05
N ALA A 78 5.63 10.02 -2.77
CA ALA A 78 6.62 10.26 -3.80
C ALA A 78 7.44 9.01 -4.10
N ILE A 79 7.64 8.73 -5.40
CA ILE A 79 8.42 7.57 -5.87
C ILE A 79 9.67 8.09 -6.59
N PRO A 80 10.88 7.80 -6.08
CA PRO A 80 12.12 8.04 -6.80
C PRO A 80 12.22 7.18 -8.08
N ARG A 81 13.05 7.62 -9.00
CA ARG A 81 13.35 6.87 -10.24
C ARG A 81 13.93 5.49 -9.89
N ARG A 82 13.42 4.48 -10.58
CA ARG A 82 13.99 3.13 -10.47
C ARG A 82 15.27 3.03 -11.30
N THR A 83 16.22 2.27 -10.80
CA THR A 83 17.37 1.78 -11.54
C THR A 83 17.71 0.37 -11.10
N GLU A 84 18.15 -0.46 -12.04
CA GLU A 84 18.68 -1.80 -11.75
C GLU A 84 20.19 -1.75 -11.44
N ASP A 85 20.85 -0.65 -11.80
CA ASP A 85 22.26 -0.44 -11.52
C ASP A 85 22.44 0.05 -10.07
N SER A 86 22.97 -0.83 -9.23
CA SER A 86 23.23 -0.54 -7.82
C SER A 86 24.29 0.57 -7.63
N HIS A 87 25.20 0.77 -8.60
CA HIS A 87 26.22 1.83 -8.52
C HIS A 87 25.64 3.21 -8.78
N GLU A 88 24.65 3.32 -9.67
CA GLU A 88 23.98 4.61 -9.97
C GLU A 88 22.84 4.93 -9.01
N TRP A 89 22.31 3.91 -8.33
CA TRP A 89 21.09 4.01 -7.55
C TRP A 89 21.13 5.12 -6.50
N LEU A 90 22.18 5.14 -5.68
CA LEU A 90 22.32 6.12 -4.60
C LEU A 90 22.45 7.55 -5.14
N GLY A 91 23.24 7.73 -6.21
CA GLY A 91 23.38 9.04 -6.87
C GLY A 91 22.08 9.57 -7.43
N ARG A 92 21.32 8.73 -8.13
CA ARG A 92 19.98 9.10 -8.65
C ARG A 92 18.99 9.43 -7.55
N LEU A 93 19.00 8.64 -6.48
CA LEU A 93 18.16 8.92 -5.33
C LEU A 93 18.50 10.26 -4.67
N GLN A 94 19.79 10.59 -4.54
CA GLN A 94 20.24 11.88 -4.03
C GLN A 94 19.73 13.04 -4.88
N GLU A 95 19.79 12.91 -6.21
CA GLU A 95 19.23 13.91 -7.15
C GLU A 95 17.71 14.05 -6.95
N ASP A 96 16.99 12.94 -6.86
CA ASP A 96 15.54 12.94 -6.66
C ASP A 96 15.16 13.58 -5.31
N CYS A 97 15.89 13.29 -4.25
CA CYS A 97 15.69 13.96 -2.95
C CYS A 97 15.92 15.48 -3.03
N ASN A 98 16.90 15.93 -3.80
CA ASN A 98 17.14 17.36 -4.00
C ASN A 98 16.01 18.01 -4.81
N HIS A 99 15.50 17.34 -5.86
CA HIS A 99 14.35 17.79 -6.62
C HIS A 99 13.09 17.87 -5.75
N LEU A 100 12.85 16.86 -4.92
CA LEU A 100 11.72 16.84 -4.00
C LEU A 100 11.78 18.00 -3.01
N ARG A 101 12.93 18.24 -2.37
CA ARG A 101 13.11 19.37 -1.44
C ARG A 101 12.87 20.72 -2.12
N SER A 102 13.38 20.90 -3.33
CA SER A 102 13.17 22.13 -4.12
C SER A 102 11.71 22.34 -4.47
N PHE A 103 11.00 21.26 -4.85
CA PHE A 103 9.58 21.29 -5.14
C PHE A 103 8.77 21.68 -3.91
N LEU A 104 9.00 21.03 -2.77
CA LEU A 104 8.27 21.29 -1.52
C LEU A 104 8.50 22.72 -1.00
N ALA A 105 9.68 23.29 -1.19
CA ALA A 105 9.98 24.66 -0.81
C ALA A 105 9.13 25.71 -1.56
N THR A 106 8.65 25.36 -2.76
CA THR A 106 7.82 26.25 -3.60
C THR A 106 6.33 25.86 -3.59
N HIS A 107 5.97 24.71 -2.99
CA HIS A 107 4.59 24.20 -2.92
C HIS A 107 4.22 23.83 -1.49
N PRO A 108 4.03 24.81 -0.58
CA PRO A 108 3.77 24.56 0.84
C PRO A 108 2.44 23.84 1.12
N GLN A 109 1.52 23.82 0.15
CA GLN A 109 0.26 23.06 0.24
C GLN A 109 0.45 21.54 0.10
N VAL A 110 1.65 21.08 -0.33
CA VAL A 110 1.97 19.67 -0.50
C VAL A 110 2.69 19.13 0.73
N ALA A 111 2.12 18.12 1.37
CA ALA A 111 2.75 17.39 2.47
C ALA A 111 3.17 15.99 2.04
N ILE A 112 4.37 15.56 2.40
CA ILE A 112 4.81 14.19 2.12
C ILE A 112 4.12 13.23 3.06
N GLN A 113 3.36 12.27 2.47
CA GLN A 113 2.79 11.14 3.18
C GLN A 113 3.81 10.02 3.38
N ALA A 114 4.54 9.70 2.32
CA ALA A 114 5.59 8.69 2.33
C ALA A 114 6.51 8.83 1.11
N LEU A 115 7.69 8.24 1.23
CA LEU A 115 8.55 7.87 0.11
C LEU A 115 8.44 6.36 -0.12
N GLU A 116 8.29 5.94 -1.36
CA GLU A 116 8.30 4.54 -1.75
C GLU A 116 9.53 4.25 -2.60
N ILE A 117 10.50 3.58 -2.00
CA ILE A 117 11.83 3.38 -2.59
C ILE A 117 11.99 1.92 -2.97
N ALA A 118 12.20 1.65 -4.27
CA ALA A 118 12.58 0.32 -4.71
C ALA A 118 14.08 0.09 -4.43
N LEU A 119 14.39 -0.98 -3.73
CA LEU A 119 15.77 -1.41 -3.56
C LEU A 119 16.28 -2.08 -4.85
N PRO A 120 17.54 -1.87 -5.24
CA PRO A 120 18.13 -2.60 -6.34
C PRO A 120 18.30 -4.08 -5.97
N LYS A 121 18.35 -4.93 -6.98
CA LYS A 121 18.66 -6.35 -6.77
C LYS A 121 20.02 -6.52 -6.12
N SER A 122 20.10 -7.48 -5.21
CA SER A 122 21.33 -7.83 -4.52
C SER A 122 21.45 -9.33 -4.37
N ASP A 123 22.66 -9.83 -4.53
CA ASP A 123 22.96 -11.25 -4.36
C ASP A 123 23.27 -11.61 -2.89
N ALA A 124 23.34 -10.61 -2.00
CA ALA A 124 23.68 -10.81 -0.60
C ALA A 124 22.84 -9.96 0.36
N ALA A 125 22.36 -10.60 1.42
CA ALA A 125 21.62 -9.92 2.50
C ALA A 125 22.42 -8.78 3.17
N SER A 126 23.76 -8.87 3.19
CA SER A 126 24.65 -7.82 3.71
C SER A 126 24.60 -6.54 2.86
N GLU A 127 24.38 -6.67 1.56
CA GLU A 127 24.28 -5.53 0.66
C GLU A 127 22.96 -4.79 0.84
N ILE A 128 21.87 -5.51 1.02
CA ILE A 128 20.56 -4.91 1.35
C ILE A 128 20.67 -4.11 2.65
N ALA A 129 21.34 -4.65 3.66
CA ALA A 129 21.57 -3.94 4.91
C ALA A 129 22.33 -2.63 4.69
N LYS A 130 23.39 -2.67 3.86
CA LYS A 130 24.16 -1.49 3.48
C LYS A 130 23.33 -0.47 2.71
N GLN A 131 22.54 -0.91 1.74
CA GLN A 131 21.62 -0.04 0.99
C GLN A 131 20.67 0.69 1.93
N VAL A 132 20.07 0.00 2.91
CA VAL A 132 19.21 0.63 3.92
C VAL A 132 19.98 1.66 4.74
N GLU A 133 21.19 1.37 5.18
CA GLU A 133 22.05 2.29 5.95
C GLU A 133 22.40 3.55 5.14
N GLU A 134 22.67 3.41 3.85
CA GLU A 134 22.98 4.52 2.94
C GLU A 134 21.77 5.43 2.68
N LEU A 135 20.52 4.92 2.81
CA LEU A 135 19.32 5.71 2.71
C LEU A 135 19.10 6.67 3.90
N VAL A 136 19.52 6.27 5.09
CA VAL A 136 19.20 6.99 6.33
C VAL A 136 19.54 8.48 6.25
N PRO A 137 20.75 8.91 5.87
CA PRO A 137 21.10 10.33 5.82
C PRO A 137 20.32 11.13 4.76
N LEU A 138 19.69 10.45 3.80
CA LEU A 138 18.96 11.10 2.71
C LEU A 138 17.50 11.36 3.03
N VAL A 139 16.84 10.43 3.76
CA VAL A 139 15.37 10.39 3.87
C VAL A 139 14.86 10.06 5.28
N ASN A 140 15.70 10.10 6.34
CA ASN A 140 15.31 9.74 7.71
C ASN A 140 14.19 10.58 8.32
N GLU A 141 13.97 11.78 7.79
CA GLU A 141 12.89 12.70 8.21
C GLU A 141 11.51 12.29 7.66
N HIS A 142 11.48 11.36 6.69
CA HIS A 142 10.26 10.91 6.04
C HIS A 142 9.83 9.52 6.49
N ARG A 143 8.57 9.23 6.32
CA ARG A 143 8.06 7.86 6.33
C ARG A 143 8.48 7.18 5.04
N VAL A 144 9.13 6.02 5.13
CA VAL A 144 9.67 5.32 3.96
C VAL A 144 9.11 3.91 3.88
N PHE A 145 8.70 3.48 2.70
CA PHE A 145 8.35 2.10 2.40
C PHE A 145 9.33 1.53 1.38
N LEU A 146 10.06 0.50 1.79
CA LEU A 146 11.04 -0.17 0.96
C LEU A 146 10.35 -1.28 0.15
N GLU A 147 10.42 -1.18 -1.17
CA GLU A 147 9.96 -2.22 -2.09
C GLU A 147 11.14 -3.12 -2.44
N LEU A 148 11.01 -4.39 -2.08
CA LEU A 148 12.01 -5.40 -2.40
C LEU A 148 11.90 -5.82 -3.87
N PRO A 149 13.01 -6.25 -4.50
CA PRO A 149 13.00 -6.76 -5.85
C PRO A 149 12.05 -7.96 -5.98
N PRO A 150 11.36 -8.12 -7.12
CA PRO A 150 10.49 -9.26 -7.33
C PRO A 150 11.32 -10.55 -7.48
N GLY A 151 10.88 -11.61 -6.81
CA GLY A 151 11.48 -12.95 -6.90
C GLY A 151 11.17 -13.77 -5.66
N GLU A 152 10.46 -14.90 -5.80
CA GLU A 152 10.08 -15.69 -4.62
C GLU A 152 11.24 -16.42 -3.94
N SER A 153 12.29 -16.77 -4.69
CA SER A 153 13.35 -17.63 -4.20
C SER A 153 14.24 -17.00 -3.12
N CYS A 154 14.51 -15.70 -3.21
CA CYS A 154 15.34 -14.97 -2.24
C CYS A 154 14.56 -13.95 -1.40
N PHE A 155 13.28 -13.72 -1.70
CA PHE A 155 12.48 -12.68 -1.07
C PHE A 155 12.44 -12.77 0.47
N ARG A 156 12.37 -13.97 1.03
CA ARG A 156 12.34 -14.15 2.50
C ARG A 156 13.64 -13.71 3.16
N ASP A 157 14.78 -14.02 2.57
CA ASP A 157 16.09 -13.65 3.09
C ASP A 157 16.30 -12.13 2.96
N GLU A 158 15.91 -11.56 1.83
CA GLU A 158 15.93 -10.11 1.59
C GLU A 158 15.02 -9.36 2.56
N LEU A 159 13.81 -9.86 2.81
CA LEU A 159 12.89 -9.30 3.79
C LEU A 159 13.49 -9.34 5.20
N ALA A 160 14.06 -10.47 5.60
CA ALA A 160 14.69 -10.62 6.91
C ALA A 160 15.88 -9.66 7.08
N ALA A 161 16.74 -9.53 6.05
CA ALA A 161 17.85 -8.59 6.04
C ALA A 161 17.40 -7.14 6.14
N THR A 162 16.38 -6.77 5.37
CA THR A 162 15.78 -5.43 5.40
C THR A 162 15.23 -5.11 6.79
N ILE A 163 14.42 -5.99 7.37
CA ILE A 163 13.87 -5.81 8.71
C ILE A 163 14.96 -5.67 9.76
N ALA A 164 15.98 -6.51 9.71
CA ALA A 164 17.13 -6.43 10.62
C ALA A 164 17.86 -5.07 10.52
N ALA A 165 17.99 -4.53 9.29
CA ALA A 165 18.56 -3.20 9.08
C ALA A 165 17.68 -2.09 9.64
N LEU A 166 16.34 -2.15 9.44
CA LEU A 166 15.41 -1.20 10.02
C LEU A 166 15.49 -1.18 11.55
N GLN A 167 15.55 -2.33 12.18
CA GLN A 167 15.65 -2.47 13.64
C GLN A 167 16.97 -1.93 14.19
N ARG A 168 18.11 -2.28 13.55
CA ARG A 168 19.44 -1.79 13.96
C ARG A 168 19.52 -0.26 13.93
N ASN A 169 18.93 0.35 12.92
CA ASN A 169 18.92 1.80 12.73
C ASN A 169 17.74 2.50 13.43
N ARG A 170 16.89 1.77 14.15
CA ARG A 170 15.73 2.28 14.90
C ARG A 170 14.74 3.08 14.03
N LEU A 171 14.54 2.64 12.79
CA LEU A 171 13.71 3.32 11.79
C LEU A 171 12.23 2.94 11.93
N SER A 172 11.60 3.33 13.03
CA SER A 172 10.22 2.95 13.37
C SER A 172 9.14 3.50 12.42
N LEU A 173 9.46 4.54 11.65
CA LEU A 173 8.56 5.11 10.62
C LEU A 173 8.72 4.43 9.26
N TRP A 174 9.73 3.57 9.11
CA TRP A 174 10.00 2.87 7.87
C TRP A 174 9.31 1.52 7.86
N GLY A 175 8.92 1.07 6.68
CA GLY A 175 8.19 -0.19 6.50
C GLY A 175 8.50 -0.87 5.18
N ILE A 176 7.74 -1.93 4.93
CA ILE A 176 7.84 -2.75 3.71
C ILE A 176 6.70 -2.37 2.77
N LYS A 177 7.00 -2.20 1.50
CA LYS A 177 6.04 -2.11 0.40
C LYS A 177 5.97 -3.45 -0.31
N LEU A 178 4.83 -4.13 -0.20
CA LEU A 178 4.60 -5.42 -0.84
C LEU A 178 3.78 -5.24 -2.13
N ARG A 179 4.35 -5.67 -3.26
CA ARG A 179 3.60 -5.75 -4.52
C ARG A 179 2.76 -7.01 -4.53
N LEU A 180 1.50 -6.86 -4.94
CA LEU A 180 0.53 -7.96 -5.00
C LEU A 180 0.02 -8.23 -6.43
N GLY A 181 0.65 -7.62 -7.43
CA GLY A 181 0.30 -7.84 -8.81
C GLY A 181 1.03 -6.94 -9.79
N GLY A 182 0.57 -6.96 -11.01
CA GLY A 182 1.13 -6.20 -12.13
C GLY A 182 0.35 -6.47 -13.41
N THR A 183 1.04 -6.33 -14.56
CA THR A 183 0.44 -6.50 -15.89
C THR A 183 0.73 -7.87 -16.51
N VAL A 184 1.45 -8.74 -15.80
CA VAL A 184 1.79 -10.10 -16.23
C VAL A 184 1.52 -11.10 -15.11
N PRO A 185 1.23 -12.38 -15.42
CA PRO A 185 0.90 -13.40 -14.42
C PRO A 185 1.94 -13.54 -13.31
N ASP A 186 3.20 -13.56 -13.64
CA ASP A 186 4.31 -13.76 -12.70
C ASP A 186 4.51 -12.59 -11.70
N ALA A 187 3.78 -11.47 -11.90
CA ALA A 187 3.81 -10.36 -10.97
C ALA A 187 2.91 -10.54 -9.72
N PHE A 188 2.11 -11.62 -9.69
CA PHE A 188 1.21 -11.93 -8.59
C PHE A 188 1.86 -12.94 -7.64
N PRO A 189 2.28 -12.52 -6.42
CA PRO A 189 2.91 -13.43 -5.47
C PRO A 189 1.91 -14.49 -5.01
N SER A 190 2.45 -15.65 -4.63
CA SER A 190 1.64 -16.72 -4.06
C SER A 190 1.02 -16.32 -2.71
N ILE A 191 -0.12 -16.91 -2.37
CA ILE A 191 -0.77 -16.71 -1.07
C ILE A 191 0.20 -17.06 0.07
N ALA A 192 1.00 -18.11 -0.11
CA ALA A 192 1.98 -18.56 0.87
C ALA A 192 3.05 -17.50 1.14
N LEU A 193 3.59 -16.87 0.07
CA LEU A 193 4.55 -15.78 0.23
C LEU A 193 3.93 -14.58 0.94
N VAL A 194 2.73 -14.17 0.56
CA VAL A 194 2.03 -13.05 1.22
C VAL A 194 1.79 -13.36 2.70
N ALA A 195 1.37 -14.57 3.05
CA ALA A 195 1.15 -14.98 4.43
C ALA A 195 2.44 -14.97 5.26
N ASP A 196 3.54 -15.44 4.70
CA ASP A 196 4.86 -15.40 5.35
C ASP A 196 5.32 -13.96 5.60
N VAL A 197 5.14 -13.07 4.62
CA VAL A 197 5.44 -11.63 4.77
C VAL A 197 4.62 -11.02 5.89
N LEU A 198 3.30 -11.26 5.91
CA LEU A 198 2.41 -10.74 6.95
C LEU A 198 2.79 -11.23 8.34
N ALA A 199 3.15 -12.51 8.48
CA ALA A 199 3.62 -13.05 9.75
C ALA A 199 4.95 -12.43 10.17
N THR A 200 5.89 -12.27 9.24
CA THR A 200 7.23 -11.72 9.50
C THR A 200 7.16 -10.24 9.92
N VAL A 201 6.43 -9.39 9.21
CA VAL A 201 6.29 -7.96 9.57
C VAL A 201 5.54 -7.79 10.90
N ARG A 202 4.53 -8.64 11.17
CA ARG A 202 3.84 -8.68 12.46
C ARG A 202 4.81 -8.98 13.60
N ASP A 203 5.60 -10.04 13.49
CA ASP A 203 6.50 -10.51 14.57
C ASP A 203 7.58 -9.47 14.89
N ASN A 204 7.93 -8.66 13.90
CA ASN A 204 8.92 -7.59 14.02
C ASN A 204 8.30 -6.19 14.22
N GLN A 205 6.97 -6.08 14.25
CA GLN A 205 6.23 -4.80 14.38
C GLN A 205 6.63 -3.76 13.34
N VAL A 206 6.92 -4.21 12.11
CA VAL A 206 7.31 -3.36 10.98
C VAL A 206 6.07 -2.93 10.20
N PRO A 207 5.91 -1.63 9.88
CA PRO A 207 4.81 -1.17 9.04
C PRO A 207 4.82 -1.82 7.66
N ILE A 208 3.63 -2.08 7.13
CA ILE A 208 3.46 -2.63 5.77
C ILE A 208 2.44 -1.83 4.98
N LYS A 209 2.73 -1.66 3.70
CA LYS A 209 1.88 -1.07 2.68
C LYS A 209 1.80 -1.99 1.47
N PHE A 210 0.65 -2.01 0.80
CA PHE A 210 0.43 -2.87 -0.35
C PHE A 210 0.33 -2.05 -1.63
N THR A 211 0.64 -2.68 -2.78
CA THR A 211 0.53 -2.00 -4.06
C THR A 211 0.32 -2.98 -5.21
N ALA A 212 -0.25 -2.48 -6.30
CA ALA A 212 -0.54 -3.21 -7.52
C ALA A 212 -1.50 -4.40 -7.35
N GLY A 213 -2.32 -4.66 -8.35
CA GLY A 213 -3.23 -5.81 -8.38
C GLY A 213 -4.40 -5.77 -7.38
N LEU A 214 -4.56 -4.69 -6.61
CA LEU A 214 -5.61 -4.54 -5.58
C LEU A 214 -6.74 -3.64 -6.09
N HIS A 215 -7.49 -4.13 -7.07
CA HIS A 215 -8.60 -3.42 -7.68
C HIS A 215 -9.94 -3.78 -7.04
N HIS A 216 -10.12 -5.04 -6.67
CA HIS A 216 -11.36 -5.61 -6.15
C HIS A 216 -11.24 -5.99 -4.67
N PRO A 217 -12.34 -5.97 -3.90
CA PRO A 217 -12.30 -6.26 -2.46
C PRO A 217 -11.92 -7.70 -2.15
N LEU A 218 -12.36 -8.66 -2.98
CA LEU A 218 -12.15 -10.07 -2.74
C LEU A 218 -11.23 -10.69 -3.78
N ARG A 219 -10.54 -11.75 -3.37
CA ARG A 219 -9.80 -12.62 -4.27
C ARG A 219 -10.73 -13.15 -5.36
N HIS A 220 -10.26 -13.14 -6.60
CA HIS A 220 -11.04 -13.59 -7.75
C HIS A 220 -10.14 -14.06 -8.88
N TRP A 221 -10.70 -14.86 -9.79
CA TRP A 221 -10.02 -15.24 -11.02
C TRP A 221 -10.12 -14.12 -12.06
N ASN A 222 -8.98 -13.73 -12.62
CA ASN A 222 -8.92 -12.78 -13.74
C ASN A 222 -8.71 -13.57 -15.04
N ASN A 223 -9.69 -13.53 -15.92
CA ASN A 223 -9.67 -14.28 -17.19
C ASN A 223 -8.62 -13.75 -18.17
N ASP A 224 -8.37 -12.44 -18.18
CA ASP A 224 -7.46 -11.82 -19.15
C ASP A 224 -6.00 -12.15 -18.85
N LEU A 225 -5.66 -12.22 -17.57
CA LEU A 225 -4.31 -12.57 -17.10
C LEU A 225 -4.13 -14.05 -16.82
N GLY A 226 -5.22 -14.82 -16.68
CA GLY A 226 -5.17 -16.23 -16.33
C GLY A 226 -4.63 -16.50 -14.92
N VAL A 227 -4.90 -15.61 -13.95
CA VAL A 227 -4.42 -15.72 -12.58
C VAL A 227 -5.52 -15.38 -11.57
N HIS A 228 -5.34 -15.85 -10.33
CA HIS A 228 -6.11 -15.30 -9.22
C HIS A 228 -5.47 -14.01 -8.71
N MET A 229 -6.23 -12.92 -8.73
CA MET A 229 -5.82 -11.64 -8.15
C MET A 229 -6.16 -11.59 -6.66
N HIS A 230 -5.31 -10.93 -5.87
CA HIS A 230 -5.59 -10.70 -4.45
C HIS A 230 -6.69 -9.65 -4.25
N GLY A 231 -7.56 -9.87 -3.27
CA GLY A 231 -8.54 -8.86 -2.86
C GLY A 231 -7.98 -7.94 -1.77
N PHE A 232 -8.27 -6.63 -1.85
CA PHE A 232 -7.75 -5.70 -0.84
C PHE A 232 -8.36 -5.92 0.54
N ILE A 233 -9.61 -6.38 0.65
CA ILE A 233 -10.23 -6.78 1.92
C ILE A 233 -9.57 -8.04 2.46
N ASN A 234 -9.30 -9.05 1.62
CA ASN A 234 -8.59 -10.25 2.06
C ASN A 234 -7.24 -9.87 2.69
N VAL A 235 -6.48 -9.02 2.01
CA VAL A 235 -5.12 -8.65 2.43
C VAL A 235 -5.15 -7.83 3.72
N LEU A 236 -6.00 -6.80 3.80
CA LEU A 236 -6.12 -5.97 5.00
C LEU A 236 -6.64 -6.77 6.19
N MET A 237 -7.69 -7.59 6.02
CA MET A 237 -8.22 -8.43 7.10
C MET A 237 -7.23 -9.50 7.53
N ALA A 238 -6.53 -10.15 6.59
CA ALA A 238 -5.47 -11.11 6.89
C ALA A 238 -4.36 -10.47 7.74
N ALA A 239 -3.91 -9.26 7.37
CA ALA A 239 -2.93 -8.52 8.13
C ALA A 239 -3.45 -8.15 9.54
N MET A 240 -4.70 -7.66 9.63
CA MET A 240 -5.33 -7.34 10.92
C MET A 240 -5.42 -8.56 11.84
N PHE A 241 -5.92 -9.70 11.34
CA PHE A 241 -6.03 -10.93 12.12
C PHE A 241 -4.68 -11.57 12.43
N ALA A 242 -3.69 -11.43 11.53
CA ALA A 242 -2.33 -11.84 11.83
C ALA A 242 -1.81 -11.17 13.11
N HIS A 243 -2.06 -9.87 13.28
CA HIS A 243 -1.69 -9.13 14.49
C HIS A 243 -2.60 -9.43 15.68
N ALA A 244 -3.92 -9.34 15.51
CA ALA A 244 -4.89 -9.46 16.60
C ALA A 244 -4.90 -10.85 17.25
N CYS A 245 -4.76 -11.89 16.44
CA CYS A 245 -4.86 -13.29 16.87
C CYS A 245 -3.51 -14.04 16.83
N ARG A 246 -2.42 -13.38 16.44
CA ARG A 246 -1.09 -13.97 16.22
C ARG A 246 -1.15 -15.24 15.33
N LEU A 247 -1.93 -15.16 14.25
CA LEU A 247 -2.17 -16.29 13.37
C LEU A 247 -0.86 -16.81 12.75
N PRO A 248 -0.64 -18.14 12.68
CA PRO A 248 0.47 -18.70 11.91
C PRO A 248 0.22 -18.52 10.40
N PRO A 249 1.27 -18.55 9.56
CA PRO A 249 1.15 -18.33 8.11
C PRO A 249 0.04 -19.15 7.45
N LYS A 250 -0.10 -20.42 7.83
CA LYS A 250 -1.14 -21.30 7.26
C LYS A 250 -2.58 -20.82 7.48
N ASN A 251 -2.85 -20.18 8.61
CA ASN A 251 -4.17 -19.61 8.89
C ASN A 251 -4.35 -18.26 8.19
N ILE A 252 -3.27 -17.50 7.99
CA ILE A 252 -3.28 -16.27 7.18
C ILE A 252 -3.61 -16.60 5.73
N GLU A 253 -3.03 -17.69 5.18
CA GLU A 253 -3.35 -18.18 3.83
C GLU A 253 -4.84 -18.41 3.62
N THR A 254 -5.54 -18.94 4.62
CA THR A 254 -6.99 -19.23 4.50
C THR A 254 -7.83 -17.97 4.33
N ILE A 255 -7.46 -16.87 4.99
CA ILE A 255 -8.12 -15.57 4.82
C ILE A 255 -7.80 -14.98 3.43
N LEU A 256 -6.54 -15.07 3.02
CA LEU A 256 -6.10 -14.58 1.70
C LEU A 256 -6.74 -15.34 0.54
N ALA A 257 -7.06 -16.63 0.74
CA ALA A 257 -7.65 -17.50 -0.26
C ALA A 257 -9.17 -17.41 -0.38
N ASP A 258 -9.85 -16.76 0.57
CA ASP A 258 -11.31 -16.77 0.63
C ASP A 258 -11.92 -15.84 -0.42
N GLU A 259 -12.77 -16.37 -1.31
CA GLU A 259 -13.46 -15.64 -2.38
C GLU A 259 -14.93 -15.33 -2.02
N ARG A 260 -15.38 -15.73 -0.82
CA ARG A 260 -16.78 -15.67 -0.43
C ARG A 260 -17.08 -14.41 0.38
N SER A 261 -17.85 -13.50 -0.17
CA SER A 261 -18.22 -12.23 0.49
C SER A 261 -18.97 -12.45 1.82
N LYS A 262 -19.75 -13.51 1.94
CA LYS A 262 -20.53 -13.85 3.15
C LYS A 262 -19.67 -14.18 4.37
N ASP A 263 -18.40 -14.52 4.17
CA ASP A 263 -17.48 -14.87 5.24
C ASP A 263 -16.80 -13.64 5.85
N PHE A 264 -16.93 -12.47 5.19
CA PHE A 264 -16.48 -11.17 5.67
C PHE A 264 -17.68 -10.33 6.11
N LEU A 265 -17.73 -9.97 7.38
CA LEU A 265 -18.85 -9.21 7.95
C LEU A 265 -18.35 -7.94 8.63
N PHE A 266 -19.02 -6.82 8.35
CA PHE A 266 -18.74 -5.53 8.93
C PHE A 266 -20.01 -4.99 9.59
N ASN A 267 -20.15 -5.21 10.89
CA ASN A 267 -21.37 -4.87 11.62
C ASN A 267 -21.07 -4.02 12.85
N GLY A 268 -21.61 -2.80 12.88
CA GLY A 268 -21.34 -1.86 13.98
C GLY A 268 -19.83 -1.66 14.18
N ASN A 269 -19.36 -1.93 15.39
CA ASN A 269 -17.95 -1.75 15.78
C ASN A 269 -17.12 -3.05 15.69
N VAL A 270 -17.55 -4.02 14.89
CA VAL A 270 -16.86 -5.31 14.76
C VAL A 270 -16.75 -5.69 13.29
N ALA A 271 -15.52 -5.98 12.84
CA ALA A 271 -15.28 -6.72 11.62
C ALA A 271 -15.06 -8.21 11.96
N ARG A 272 -15.49 -9.10 11.07
CA ARG A 272 -15.35 -10.55 11.24
C ARG A 272 -14.89 -11.21 9.96
N TRP A 273 -14.11 -12.24 10.11
CA TRP A 273 -13.93 -13.26 9.09
C TRP A 273 -14.32 -14.60 9.73
N LEU A 274 -15.39 -15.22 9.20
CA LEU A 274 -16.05 -16.36 9.83
C LEU A 274 -16.38 -16.05 11.30
N ASP A 275 -15.89 -16.88 12.23
CA ASP A 275 -16.08 -16.72 13.67
C ASP A 275 -15.02 -15.84 14.35
N LEU A 276 -14.00 -15.35 13.61
CA LEU A 276 -12.95 -14.50 14.17
C LEU A 276 -13.40 -13.02 14.17
N PRO A 277 -13.63 -12.41 15.33
CA PRO A 277 -13.96 -10.98 15.40
C PRO A 277 -12.73 -10.11 15.64
N ILE A 278 -12.80 -8.87 15.15
CA ILE A 278 -11.89 -7.79 15.52
C ILE A 278 -12.68 -6.50 15.76
N ARG A 279 -12.42 -5.81 16.86
CA ARG A 279 -13.10 -4.56 17.22
C ARG A 279 -12.46 -3.36 16.51
N THR A 280 -13.25 -2.33 16.29
CA THR A 280 -12.81 -1.08 15.61
C THR A 280 -11.65 -0.42 16.32
N GLU A 281 -11.59 -0.42 17.64
CA GLU A 281 -10.51 0.18 18.42
C GLU A 281 -9.17 -0.49 18.09
N LEU A 282 -9.16 -1.82 18.00
CA LEU A 282 -7.95 -2.56 17.63
C LEU A 282 -7.59 -2.38 16.15
N ILE A 283 -8.59 -2.27 15.25
CA ILE A 283 -8.35 -1.94 13.85
C ILE A 283 -7.64 -0.57 13.77
N GLU A 284 -8.12 0.43 14.48
CA GLU A 284 -7.55 1.78 14.51
C GLU A 284 -6.10 1.77 15.01
N ASP A 285 -5.82 1.05 16.08
CA ASP A 285 -4.45 0.88 16.61
C ASP A 285 -3.52 0.20 15.60
N LEU A 286 -4.01 -0.83 14.90
CA LEU A 286 -3.23 -1.58 13.92
C LEU A 286 -3.02 -0.82 12.60
N ARG A 287 -3.85 0.20 12.30
CA ARG A 287 -3.70 1.02 11.09
C ARG A 287 -2.36 1.76 11.01
N ARG A 288 -1.68 1.99 12.13
CA ARG A 288 -0.31 2.51 12.15
C ARG A 288 0.71 1.56 11.50
N LEU A 289 0.47 0.24 11.60
CA LEU A 289 1.31 -0.82 11.04
C LEU A 289 0.80 -1.27 9.66
N ILE A 290 -0.52 -1.37 9.48
CA ILE A 290 -1.17 -1.79 8.24
C ILE A 290 -1.71 -0.54 7.56
N VAL A 291 -0.87 0.10 6.72
CA VAL A 291 -1.07 1.50 6.33
C VAL A 291 -2.16 1.67 5.27
N GLY A 292 -2.16 0.83 4.24
CA GLY A 292 -3.10 0.93 3.13
C GLY A 292 -2.54 0.33 1.84
N PHE A 293 -3.11 0.73 0.72
CA PHE A 293 -2.71 0.20 -0.58
C PHE A 293 -2.76 1.25 -1.69
N GLY A 294 -1.91 1.07 -2.70
CA GLY A 294 -1.93 1.86 -3.94
C GLY A 294 -2.83 1.21 -4.98
N THR A 295 -3.72 2.00 -5.60
CA THR A 295 -4.54 1.59 -6.72
C THR A 295 -4.71 2.72 -7.75
N CYS A 296 -4.88 2.36 -9.02
CA CYS A 296 -5.02 3.33 -10.11
C CYS A 296 -6.44 3.91 -10.26
N SER A 297 -7.43 3.37 -9.52
CA SER A 297 -8.80 3.86 -9.46
C SER A 297 -9.28 3.89 -8.01
N VAL A 298 -10.06 4.91 -7.64
CA VAL A 298 -10.78 4.98 -6.36
C VAL A 298 -12.22 4.53 -6.53
N ASN A 299 -12.80 4.78 -7.69
CA ASN A 299 -14.20 4.44 -7.97
C ASN A 299 -14.41 2.94 -8.03
N GLU A 300 -13.53 2.21 -8.72
CA GLU A 300 -13.66 0.75 -8.89
C GLU A 300 -13.75 0.01 -7.53
N PRO A 301 -12.81 0.21 -6.56
CA PRO A 301 -12.96 -0.36 -5.22
C PRO A 301 -14.25 0.04 -4.51
N LEU A 302 -14.69 1.30 -4.64
CA LEU A 302 -15.89 1.77 -3.96
C LEU A 302 -17.17 1.22 -4.57
N ASP A 303 -17.25 1.11 -5.90
CA ASP A 303 -18.41 0.57 -6.59
C ASP A 303 -18.60 -0.92 -6.26
N ASP A 304 -17.51 -1.67 -6.13
CA ASP A 304 -17.55 -3.05 -5.67
C ASP A 304 -18.00 -3.16 -4.21
N LEU A 305 -17.49 -2.30 -3.32
CA LEU A 305 -17.90 -2.28 -1.91
C LEU A 305 -19.39 -1.94 -1.77
N ARG A 306 -19.92 -1.01 -2.61
CA ARG A 306 -21.35 -0.70 -2.69
C ARG A 306 -22.16 -1.89 -3.18
N THR A 307 -21.67 -2.58 -4.22
CA THR A 307 -22.32 -3.78 -4.76
C THR A 307 -22.42 -4.88 -3.72
N LEU A 308 -21.42 -5.00 -2.84
CA LEU A 308 -21.42 -5.94 -1.71
C LEU A 308 -22.28 -5.45 -0.52
N GLY A 309 -22.76 -4.20 -0.55
CA GLY A 309 -23.51 -3.61 0.56
C GLY A 309 -22.67 -3.33 1.79
N TRP A 310 -21.36 -3.11 1.64
CA TRP A 310 -20.45 -2.82 2.75
C TRP A 310 -20.25 -1.33 3.00
N VAL A 311 -20.48 -0.50 1.98
CA VAL A 311 -20.47 0.96 2.06
C VAL A 311 -21.64 1.56 1.30
N ASP A 312 -21.97 2.86 1.59
CA ASP A 312 -23.03 3.63 0.91
C ASP A 312 -22.62 4.12 -0.48
#